data_3ee24a43f6523f0c4ff3e6ae7189a810
#
_entry.id   3ee24a43f6523f0c4ff3e6ae7189a810
#
_cell.length_a   1.000
_cell.length_b   1.000
_cell.length_c   1.000
_cell.angle_alpha   90.00
_cell.angle_beta   90.00
_cell.angle_gamma   90.00
#
_symmetry.space_group_name_H-M   'P 1'
#
loop_
_entity.id
_entity.type
_entity.pdbx_description
1 polymer ?
#
loop_
_entity_poly.entity_id
_entity_poly.type
_entity_poly.pdbx_seq_one_letter_code
_entity_poly.pdbx_strand_id
1 'polypeptide(L)'
;MHPKIFKPFGKDVSANIIVFTKGEPTKEILYYNMEQDGFTVDDKRTPTDKNDIPDIKDKFNAKNKPTDRKSKCFTVSIDEIKKPENNLNLNFSAFQEIVYKEIKYDDPEDIVEKLVVKEDEIKYNLSEIKKIMR
;
A
#
# COMPACT_ATOMS: atom_id res chain seq x y z
N MET A 1 -9.91 -0.27 1.75
CA MET A 1 -9.98 1.07 1.06
C MET A 1 -9.11 2.06 1.80
N HIS A 2 -8.43 2.96 1.08
CA HIS A 2 -7.55 3.98 1.67
C HIS A 2 -8.32 4.90 2.63
N PRO A 3 -7.80 5.20 3.85
CA PRO A 3 -8.54 5.97 4.87
C PRO A 3 -8.98 7.36 4.39
N LYS A 4 -8.20 7.99 3.52
CA LYS A 4 -8.48 9.36 3.04
C LYS A 4 -9.60 9.48 1.99
N ILE A 5 -10.19 8.37 1.52
CA ILE A 5 -11.31 8.42 0.55
C ILE A 5 -12.52 9.18 1.13
N PHE A 6 -12.72 9.10 2.44
CA PHE A 6 -13.81 9.81 3.14
C PHE A 6 -13.41 11.17 3.70
N LYS A 7 -12.19 11.65 3.43
CA LYS A 7 -11.70 12.95 3.92
C LYS A 7 -12.58 14.14 3.50
N PRO A 8 -13.14 14.20 2.27
CA PRO A 8 -14.08 15.26 1.90
C PRO A 8 -15.32 15.34 2.81
N PHE A 9 -15.62 14.26 3.53
CA PHE A 9 -16.72 14.20 4.50
C PHE A 9 -16.25 14.40 5.95
N GLY A 10 -15.02 14.91 6.13
CA GLY A 10 -14.45 15.22 7.43
C GLY A 10 -13.99 14.03 8.27
N LYS A 11 -13.77 12.86 7.65
CA LYS A 11 -13.37 11.63 8.36
C LYS A 11 -12.21 10.92 7.68
N ASP A 12 -11.16 10.64 8.44
CA ASP A 12 -10.03 9.79 8.06
C ASP A 12 -10.29 8.35 8.57
N VAL A 13 -11.27 7.67 7.96
CA VAL A 13 -11.61 6.28 8.34
C VAL A 13 -11.42 5.33 7.17
N SER A 14 -10.87 4.15 7.46
CA SER A 14 -10.87 3.03 6.52
C SER A 14 -12.25 2.40 6.50
N ALA A 15 -12.76 2.10 5.30
CA ALA A 15 -14.01 1.39 5.14
C ALA A 15 -13.81 0.09 4.38
N ASN A 16 -14.62 -0.91 4.72
CA ASN A 16 -14.69 -2.17 4.00
C ASN A 16 -16.05 -2.24 3.26
N ILE A 17 -16.01 -2.73 2.03
CA ILE A 17 -17.21 -3.03 1.25
C ILE A 17 -17.31 -4.56 1.21
N ILE A 18 -18.46 -5.09 1.64
CA ILE A 18 -18.75 -6.53 1.62
C ILE A 18 -19.81 -6.75 0.54
N VAL A 19 -19.50 -7.63 -0.41
CA VAL A 19 -20.42 -8.08 -1.46
C VAL A 19 -20.69 -9.55 -1.26
N PHE A 20 -21.97 -9.94 -1.20
CA PHE A 20 -22.37 -11.34 -1.01
C PHE A 20 -23.65 -11.66 -1.79
N THR A 21 -23.84 -12.94 -2.10
CA THR A 21 -25.08 -13.46 -2.71
C THR A 21 -25.89 -14.18 -1.65
N LYS A 22 -27.15 -13.81 -1.49
CA LYS A 22 -28.07 -14.48 -0.57
C LYS A 22 -28.53 -15.82 -1.13
N GLY A 23 -28.57 -16.83 -0.29
CA GLY A 23 -29.21 -18.13 -0.62
C GLY A 23 -28.23 -19.27 -0.90
N GLU A 24 -26.94 -19.01 -1.09
CA GLU A 24 -25.92 -20.04 -1.28
C GLU A 24 -24.87 -20.01 -0.16
N PRO A 25 -24.35 -21.18 0.26
CA PRO A 25 -23.29 -21.22 1.24
C PRO A 25 -22.00 -20.66 0.63
N THR A 26 -21.35 -19.76 1.33
CA THR A 26 -20.05 -19.21 0.95
C THR A 26 -18.98 -20.28 1.10
N LYS A 27 -18.21 -20.54 0.05
CA LYS A 27 -17.09 -21.49 0.03
C LYS A 27 -15.74 -20.79 0.24
N GLU A 28 -15.61 -19.59 -0.32
CA GLU A 28 -14.39 -18.81 -0.29
C GLU A 28 -14.71 -17.31 -0.27
N ILE A 29 -13.80 -16.52 0.24
CA ILE A 29 -13.90 -15.06 0.28
C ILE A 29 -12.75 -14.48 -0.52
N LEU A 30 -13.06 -13.66 -1.52
CA LEU A 30 -12.09 -12.87 -2.27
C LEU A 30 -11.83 -11.56 -1.52
N TYR A 31 -10.59 -11.36 -1.15
CA TYR A 31 -10.11 -10.12 -0.55
C TYR A 31 -9.42 -9.25 -1.59
N TYR A 32 -9.67 -7.95 -1.52
CA TYR A 32 -8.98 -6.96 -2.34
C TYR A 32 -8.69 -5.69 -1.54
N ASN A 33 -7.42 -5.34 -1.44
CA ASN A 33 -7.01 -4.07 -0.83
C ASN A 33 -6.96 -2.98 -1.90
N MET A 34 -8.01 -2.17 -1.98
CA MET A 34 -8.08 -1.05 -2.92
C MET A 34 -7.28 0.14 -2.38
N GLU A 35 -6.28 0.55 -3.13
CA GLU A 35 -5.39 1.67 -2.79
C GLU A 35 -5.72 2.93 -3.59
N GLN A 36 -6.18 2.76 -4.84
CA GLN A 36 -6.41 3.84 -5.79
C GLN A 36 -7.81 3.72 -6.40
N ASP A 37 -8.55 4.81 -6.38
CA ASP A 37 -9.94 4.87 -6.87
C ASP A 37 -10.12 5.77 -8.11
N GLY A 38 -9.02 6.14 -8.78
CA GLY A 38 -9.05 7.05 -9.93
C GLY A 38 -9.01 8.52 -9.57
N PHE A 39 -8.80 8.84 -8.29
CA PHE A 39 -8.69 10.21 -7.82
C PHE A 39 -7.49 10.40 -6.89
N THR A 40 -6.99 11.64 -6.79
CA THR A 40 -5.97 11.99 -5.80
C THR A 40 -6.52 11.86 -4.39
N VAL A 41 -5.62 11.60 -3.43
CA VAL A 41 -5.97 11.40 -2.01
C VAL A 41 -6.02 12.73 -1.24
N ASP A 42 -6.00 13.85 -1.94
CA ASP A 42 -6.16 15.19 -1.37
C ASP A 42 -7.64 15.62 -1.28
N ASP A 43 -7.87 16.77 -0.68
CA ASP A 43 -9.23 17.30 -0.48
C ASP A 43 -9.91 17.67 -1.79
N LYS A 44 -9.14 17.94 -2.87
CA LYS A 44 -9.66 18.35 -4.19
C LYS A 44 -10.15 17.18 -5.02
N ARG A 45 -9.66 15.94 -4.74
CA ARG A 45 -10.08 14.74 -5.47
C ARG A 45 -9.95 14.87 -6.98
N THR A 46 -8.78 15.28 -7.46
CA THR A 46 -8.50 15.42 -8.89
C THR A 46 -8.42 14.04 -9.57
N PRO A 47 -9.05 13.83 -10.74
CA PRO A 47 -8.95 12.57 -11.48
C PRO A 47 -7.50 12.19 -11.81
N THR A 48 -7.17 10.90 -11.69
CA THR A 48 -5.87 10.31 -12.04
C THR A 48 -6.05 8.97 -12.77
N ASP A 49 -5.03 8.56 -13.51
CA ASP A 49 -5.02 7.26 -14.20
C ASP A 49 -4.85 6.07 -13.24
N LYS A 50 -4.50 6.34 -11.96
CA LYS A 50 -4.33 5.30 -10.94
C LYS A 50 -5.69 4.86 -10.41
N ASN A 51 -6.20 3.74 -10.92
CA ASN A 51 -7.54 3.25 -10.62
C ASN A 51 -7.57 1.72 -10.52
N ASP A 52 -7.86 1.22 -9.33
CA ASP A 52 -7.98 -0.22 -9.06
C ASP A 52 -9.36 -0.81 -9.42
N ILE A 53 -10.36 0.01 -9.70
CA ILE A 53 -11.74 -0.46 -9.94
C ILE A 53 -11.85 -1.43 -11.12
N PRO A 54 -11.20 -1.19 -12.28
CA PRO A 54 -11.20 -2.15 -13.38
C PRO A 54 -10.60 -3.50 -12.98
N ASP A 55 -9.44 -3.48 -12.28
CA ASP A 55 -8.78 -4.71 -11.81
C ASP A 55 -9.65 -5.48 -10.80
N ILE A 56 -10.35 -4.78 -9.89
CA ILE A 56 -11.31 -5.40 -8.97
C ILE A 56 -12.39 -6.14 -9.76
N LYS A 57 -12.97 -5.50 -10.78
CA LYS A 57 -14.01 -6.09 -11.60
C LYS A 57 -13.51 -7.34 -12.33
N ASP A 58 -12.32 -7.29 -12.90
CA ASP A 58 -11.70 -8.40 -13.60
C ASP A 58 -11.41 -9.58 -12.65
N LYS A 59 -10.84 -9.32 -11.47
CA LYS A 59 -10.57 -10.33 -10.45
C LYS A 59 -11.86 -10.94 -9.89
N PHE A 60 -12.90 -10.12 -9.69
CA PHE A 60 -14.20 -10.60 -9.22
C PHE A 60 -14.86 -11.55 -10.23
N ASN A 61 -14.77 -11.26 -11.52
CA ASN A 61 -15.36 -12.07 -12.58
C ASN A 61 -14.48 -13.24 -13.03
N ALA A 62 -13.21 -13.28 -12.63
CA ALA A 62 -12.27 -14.33 -13.03
C ALA A 62 -12.73 -15.71 -12.52
N LYS A 63 -12.62 -16.73 -13.38
CA LYS A 63 -12.90 -18.13 -13.01
C LYS A 63 -11.88 -18.66 -11.99
N ASN A 64 -10.60 -18.32 -12.20
CA ASN A 64 -9.52 -18.69 -11.31
C ASN A 64 -9.22 -17.50 -10.40
N LYS A 65 -9.49 -17.66 -9.12
CA LYS A 65 -9.24 -16.64 -8.12
C LYS A 65 -7.77 -16.65 -7.69
N PRO A 66 -7.14 -15.49 -7.45
CA PRO A 66 -5.77 -15.44 -6.95
C PRO A 66 -5.69 -16.00 -5.52
N THR A 67 -4.62 -16.75 -5.24
CA THR A 67 -4.35 -17.36 -3.92
C THR A 67 -3.10 -16.80 -3.24
N ASP A 68 -2.31 -16.00 -3.96
CA ASP A 68 -1.08 -15.40 -3.43
C ASP A 68 -1.40 -14.31 -2.41
N ARG A 69 -1.16 -14.60 -1.13
CA ARG A 69 -1.43 -13.72 0.01
C ARG A 69 -0.46 -12.54 0.16
N LYS A 70 0.60 -12.51 -0.64
CA LYS A 70 1.54 -11.38 -0.69
C LYS A 70 1.04 -10.26 -1.58
N SER A 71 0.05 -10.56 -2.42
CA SER A 71 -0.54 -9.58 -3.33
C SER A 71 -1.68 -8.81 -2.67
N LYS A 72 -2.11 -7.72 -3.31
CA LYS A 72 -3.27 -6.93 -2.87
C LYS A 72 -4.62 -7.63 -3.08
N CYS A 73 -4.62 -8.79 -3.78
CA CYS A 73 -5.82 -9.57 -4.05
C CYS A 73 -5.53 -11.04 -3.83
N PHE A 74 -6.32 -11.70 -2.98
CA PHE A 74 -6.21 -13.13 -2.72
C PHE A 74 -7.53 -13.71 -2.22
N THR A 75 -7.63 -15.04 -2.24
CA THR A 75 -8.80 -15.78 -1.80
C THR A 75 -8.47 -16.61 -0.56
N VAL A 76 -9.39 -16.66 0.38
CA VAL A 76 -9.32 -17.48 1.60
C VAL A 76 -10.53 -18.40 1.66
N SER A 77 -10.32 -19.68 1.99
CA SER A 77 -11.39 -20.63 2.21
C SER A 77 -12.21 -20.27 3.44
N ILE A 78 -13.53 -20.47 3.39
CA ILE A 78 -14.40 -20.28 4.54
C ILE A 78 -14.04 -21.23 5.70
N ASP A 79 -13.49 -22.40 5.41
CA ASP A 79 -13.08 -23.36 6.44
C ASP A 79 -11.89 -22.84 7.24
N GLU A 80 -10.99 -22.10 6.62
CA GLU A 80 -9.89 -21.42 7.31
C GLU A 80 -10.41 -20.30 8.22
N ILE A 81 -11.35 -19.50 7.74
CA ILE A 81 -11.94 -18.40 8.51
C ILE A 81 -12.73 -18.94 9.73
N LYS A 82 -13.35 -20.11 9.61
CA LYS A 82 -14.07 -20.77 10.69
C LYS A 82 -13.19 -21.44 11.74
N LYS A 83 -11.90 -21.55 11.53
CA LYS A 83 -11.00 -22.12 12.54
C LYS A 83 -11.09 -21.31 13.84
N PRO A 84 -11.06 -21.97 15.00
CA PRO A 84 -11.17 -21.30 16.31
C PRO A 84 -10.11 -20.20 16.51
N GLU A 85 -8.91 -20.40 15.98
CA GLU A 85 -7.79 -19.45 16.02
C GLU A 85 -8.10 -18.14 15.30
N ASN A 86 -8.90 -18.19 14.24
CA ASN A 86 -9.26 -17.04 13.43
C ASN A 86 -10.52 -16.32 13.91
N ASN A 87 -11.29 -16.95 14.81
CA ASN A 87 -12.46 -16.37 15.47
C ASN A 87 -13.43 -15.63 14.51
N LEU A 88 -13.67 -16.20 13.32
CA LEU A 88 -14.49 -15.60 12.25
C LEU A 88 -14.02 -14.19 11.83
N ASN A 89 -12.74 -13.88 11.97
CA ASN A 89 -12.19 -12.59 11.60
C ASN A 89 -12.23 -12.44 10.07
N LEU A 90 -12.81 -11.34 9.58
CA LEU A 90 -12.90 -11.00 8.16
C LEU A 90 -11.94 -9.87 7.76
N ASN A 91 -11.01 -9.48 8.61
CA ASN A 91 -10.05 -8.43 8.28
C ASN A 91 -9.02 -8.91 7.24
N PHE A 92 -8.82 -8.13 6.21
CA PHE A 92 -7.83 -8.38 5.16
C PHE A 92 -6.43 -8.67 5.74
N SER A 93 -5.96 -7.85 6.68
CA SER A 93 -4.65 -7.96 7.29
C SER A 93 -4.42 -9.23 8.12
N ALA A 94 -5.49 -9.90 8.55
CA ALA A 94 -5.38 -11.16 9.30
C ALA A 94 -4.91 -12.33 8.41
N PHE A 95 -5.14 -12.24 7.11
CA PHE A 95 -4.82 -13.30 6.14
C PHE A 95 -3.75 -12.90 5.14
N GLN A 96 -3.35 -11.62 5.12
CA GLN A 96 -2.27 -11.15 4.24
C GLN A 96 -0.91 -11.57 4.79
N GLU A 97 -0.07 -12.10 3.92
CA GLU A 97 1.35 -12.34 4.23
C GLU A 97 2.17 -11.07 3.99
N ILE A 98 2.80 -10.57 5.05
CA ILE A 98 3.67 -9.39 4.97
C ILE A 98 5.06 -9.84 4.54
N VAL A 99 5.50 -9.36 3.38
CA VAL A 99 6.88 -9.54 2.93
C VAL A 99 7.72 -8.41 3.50
N TYR A 100 8.52 -8.73 4.52
CA TYR A 100 9.50 -7.79 5.03
C TYR A 100 10.67 -7.71 4.03
N LYS A 101 10.88 -6.52 3.47
CA LYS A 101 12.14 -6.24 2.77
C LYS A 101 13.16 -5.81 3.81
N GLU A 102 14.23 -6.57 3.95
CA GLU A 102 15.35 -6.15 4.76
C GLU A 102 15.96 -4.89 4.13
N ILE A 103 15.87 -3.79 4.85
CA ILE A 103 16.49 -2.54 4.45
C ILE A 103 17.95 -2.63 4.93
N LYS A 104 18.89 -2.79 4.00
CA LYS A 104 20.30 -2.62 4.30
C LYS A 104 20.58 -1.13 4.39
N TYR A 105 20.98 -0.71 5.56
CA TYR A 105 21.47 0.64 5.79
C TYR A 105 22.97 0.68 5.49
N ASP A 106 23.45 1.80 4.97
CA ASP A 106 24.88 2.07 4.84
C ASP A 106 25.52 2.06 6.25
N ASP A 107 26.78 1.64 6.32
CA ASP A 107 27.52 1.71 7.58
C ASP A 107 27.64 3.17 8.02
N PRO A 108 27.49 3.47 9.31
CA PRO A 108 27.66 4.84 9.84
C PRO A 108 28.99 5.47 9.43
N GLU A 109 30.09 4.70 9.36
CA GLU A 109 31.38 5.16 8.92
C GLU A 109 31.37 5.62 7.46
N ASP A 110 30.76 4.84 6.56
CA ASP A 110 30.57 5.20 5.15
C ASP A 110 29.78 6.51 4.97
N ILE A 111 28.77 6.70 5.81
CA ILE A 111 27.95 7.92 5.80
C ILE A 111 28.79 9.12 6.22
N VAL A 112 29.61 8.99 7.26
CA VAL A 112 30.50 10.05 7.74
C VAL A 112 31.52 10.40 6.68
N GLU A 113 32.15 9.42 6.02
CA GLU A 113 33.10 9.67 4.92
C GLU A 113 32.46 10.44 3.77
N LYS A 114 31.25 10.02 3.35
CA LYS A 114 30.49 10.75 2.32
C LYS A 114 30.18 12.20 2.73
N LEU A 115 29.92 12.45 4.00
CA LEU A 115 29.69 13.80 4.52
C LEU A 115 30.95 14.66 4.48
N VAL A 116 32.12 14.11 4.86
CA VAL A 116 33.41 14.83 4.81
C VAL A 116 33.72 15.24 3.37
N VAL A 117 33.57 14.34 2.41
CA VAL A 117 33.78 14.65 0.98
C VAL A 117 32.86 15.79 0.52
N LYS A 118 31.60 15.77 0.92
CA LYS A 118 30.65 16.83 0.57
C LYS A 118 30.99 18.18 1.22
N GLU A 119 31.49 18.17 2.45
CA GLU A 119 31.97 19.38 3.12
C GLU A 119 33.13 20.02 2.38
N ASP A 120 34.08 19.24 1.91
CA ASP A 120 35.24 19.73 1.14
C ASP A 120 34.81 20.30 -0.22
N GLU A 121 33.88 19.65 -0.92
CA GLU A 121 33.27 20.19 -2.15
C GLU A 121 32.60 21.56 -1.89
N ILE A 122 31.89 21.69 -0.80
CA ILE A 122 31.23 22.96 -0.41
C ILE A 122 32.28 24.04 -0.13
N LYS A 123 33.34 23.72 0.63
CA LYS A 123 34.43 24.65 0.92
C LYS A 123 35.12 25.14 -0.35
N TYR A 124 35.39 24.19 -1.28
CA TYR A 124 35.97 24.53 -2.57
C TYR A 124 35.10 25.51 -3.36
N ASN A 125 33.82 25.18 -3.52
CA ASN A 125 32.87 26.02 -4.27
C ASN A 125 32.70 27.41 -3.64
N LEU A 126 32.66 27.50 -2.32
CA LEU A 126 32.64 28.79 -1.60
C LEU A 126 33.89 29.61 -1.86
N SER A 127 35.09 28.97 -1.98
CA SER A 127 36.33 29.64 -2.29
C SER A 127 36.33 30.23 -3.72
N GLU A 128 35.78 29.51 -4.67
CA GLU A 128 35.61 29.98 -6.04
C GLU A 128 34.65 31.16 -6.16
N ILE A 129 33.51 31.08 -5.49
CA ILE A 129 32.57 32.20 -5.44
C ILE A 129 33.20 33.46 -4.84
N LYS A 130 34.00 33.33 -3.76
CA LYS A 130 34.72 34.47 -3.18
C LYS A 130 35.73 35.11 -4.12
N LYS A 131 36.35 34.31 -5.05
CA LYS A 131 37.25 34.85 -6.06
C LYS A 131 36.51 35.67 -7.12
N ILE A 132 35.31 35.25 -7.49
CA ILE A 132 34.47 35.93 -8.51
C ILE A 132 33.90 37.24 -7.96
N MET A 133 33.67 37.31 -6.64
CA MET A 133 33.10 38.50 -5.99
C MET A 133 34.12 39.59 -5.67
N ARG A 134 35.40 39.38 -5.97
CA ARG A 134 36.46 40.37 -5.83
C ARG A 134 36.83 40.99 -7.18
#